data_b75ff312cc079171f46414b14a011cab
#
_entry.id   b75ff312cc079171f46414b14a011cab
#
_cell.length_a   1.000
_cell.length_b   1.000
_cell.length_c   1.000
_cell.angle_alpha   90.00
_cell.angle_beta   90.00
_cell.angle_gamma   90.00
#
_symmetry.space_group_name_H-M   'P 1'
#
loop_
_entity.id
_entity.type
_entity.pdbx_description
1 polymer ?
#
loop_
_entity_poly.entity_id
_entity_poly.type
_entity_poly.pdbx_seq_one_letter_code
_entity_poly.pdbx_strand_id
1 'polypeptide(L)'
;MGRTLARVVPGVGRIIAQIEPWAAEWDRRNEVTTEQLASSSPNSWWAALGDSTAQGIGASSPDGGWVGQLAASDRRPPLINLSVSGARTTDLIREQLPRLVALGEHFGAPSLVTIAIGANDIFRSPNLIRLRSDFDHIAEMVGPSGVMATLPQAPGSLIALVANRALRSAAATHEVRIAELSRHLQPPYRKRIAEDGFHPNELGYADWAAAFAGAID
;
A
#
# COMPACT_ATOMS: atom_id res chain seq x y z
N MET A 1 -21.69 1.47 7.96
CA MET A 1 -21.46 2.93 7.96
C MET A 1 -21.25 3.51 6.55
N GLY A 2 -20.57 2.83 5.61
CA GLY A 2 -20.29 3.35 4.27
C GLY A 2 -21.49 3.69 3.38
N ARG A 3 -22.59 2.93 3.46
CA ARG A 3 -23.80 3.16 2.62
C ARG A 3 -24.55 4.44 2.93
N THR A 4 -24.46 4.96 4.15
CA THR A 4 -25.17 6.20 4.55
C THR A 4 -24.38 7.44 4.12
N LEU A 5 -23.05 7.41 4.16
CA LEU A 5 -22.19 8.51 3.71
C LEU A 5 -22.22 8.70 2.18
N ALA A 6 -22.30 7.60 1.41
CA ALA A 6 -22.38 7.64 -0.05
C ALA A 6 -23.62 8.38 -0.59
N ARG A 7 -24.69 8.49 0.20
CA ARG A 7 -25.91 9.26 -0.15
C ARG A 7 -25.79 10.76 0.09
N VAL A 8 -24.84 11.19 0.93
CA VAL A 8 -24.70 12.59 1.36
C VAL A 8 -23.60 13.32 0.56
N VAL A 9 -22.60 12.59 0.07
CA VAL A 9 -21.46 13.16 -0.69
C VAL A 9 -21.29 12.36 -2.00
N PRO A 10 -21.72 12.90 -3.16
CA PRO A 10 -21.69 12.18 -4.44
C PRO A 10 -20.31 11.63 -4.82
N GLY A 11 -19.23 12.33 -4.50
CA GLY A 11 -17.85 11.89 -4.75
C GLY A 11 -17.49 10.61 -3.99
N VAL A 12 -17.92 10.48 -2.73
CA VAL A 12 -17.68 9.26 -1.92
C VAL A 12 -18.30 8.02 -2.56
N GLY A 13 -19.50 8.14 -3.12
CA GLY A 13 -20.16 7.03 -3.81
C GLY A 13 -19.39 6.53 -5.03
N ARG A 14 -18.84 7.44 -5.83
CA ARG A 14 -18.01 7.08 -6.99
C ARG A 14 -16.72 6.38 -6.59
N ILE A 15 -16.05 6.87 -5.56
CA ILE A 15 -14.81 6.26 -5.07
C ILE A 15 -15.07 4.87 -4.47
N ILE A 16 -16.14 4.71 -3.69
CA ILE A 16 -16.52 3.38 -3.14
C ILE A 16 -16.84 2.39 -4.27
N ALA A 17 -17.46 2.85 -5.37
CA ALA A 17 -17.80 2.00 -6.51
C ALA A 17 -16.56 1.47 -7.28
N GLN A 18 -15.37 2.00 -7.03
CA GLN A 18 -14.11 1.50 -7.61
C GLN A 18 -13.63 0.21 -6.93
N ILE A 19 -14.02 -0.05 -5.67
CA ILE A 19 -13.41 -1.09 -4.84
C ILE A 19 -13.50 -2.48 -5.50
N GLU A 20 -14.71 -2.92 -5.87
CA GLU A 20 -14.91 -4.24 -6.47
C GLU A 20 -14.28 -4.38 -7.87
N PRO A 21 -14.49 -3.44 -8.82
CA PRO A 21 -13.86 -3.54 -10.14
C PRO A 21 -12.34 -3.53 -10.09
N TRP A 22 -11.72 -2.79 -9.17
CA TRP A 22 -10.27 -2.69 -9.12
C TRP A 22 -9.65 -3.88 -8.39
N ALA A 23 -10.33 -4.42 -7.39
CA ALA A 23 -9.94 -5.70 -6.81
C ALA A 23 -9.94 -6.81 -7.89
N ALA A 24 -11.02 -6.92 -8.67
CA ALA A 24 -11.12 -7.87 -9.77
C ALA A 24 -10.04 -7.66 -10.85
N GLU A 25 -9.70 -6.41 -11.18
CA GLU A 25 -8.63 -6.13 -12.14
C GLU A 25 -7.26 -6.52 -11.59
N TRP A 26 -6.98 -6.28 -10.31
CA TRP A 26 -5.74 -6.75 -9.69
C TRP A 26 -5.68 -8.28 -9.61
N ASP A 27 -6.79 -8.95 -9.31
CA ASP A 27 -6.84 -10.43 -9.31
C ASP A 27 -6.53 -10.98 -10.71
N ARG A 28 -7.11 -10.43 -11.77
CA ARG A 28 -6.82 -10.79 -13.15
C ARG A 28 -5.33 -10.57 -13.53
N ARG A 29 -4.74 -9.44 -13.11
CA ARG A 29 -3.31 -9.16 -13.34
C ARG A 29 -2.42 -10.12 -12.57
N ASN A 30 -2.79 -10.45 -11.34
CA ASN A 30 -2.08 -11.40 -10.51
C ASN A 30 -2.07 -12.81 -11.15
N GLU A 31 -3.20 -13.26 -11.73
CA GLU A 31 -3.27 -14.53 -12.47
C GLU A 31 -2.28 -14.55 -13.62
N VAL A 32 -2.27 -13.52 -14.47
CA VAL A 32 -1.33 -13.41 -15.60
C VAL A 32 0.12 -13.42 -15.11
N THR A 33 0.43 -12.65 -14.06
CA THR A 33 1.78 -12.61 -13.49
C THR A 33 2.18 -13.96 -12.92
N THR A 34 1.27 -14.65 -12.22
CA THR A 34 1.51 -15.98 -11.63
C THR A 34 1.83 -17.02 -12.71
N GLU A 35 1.10 -17.00 -13.84
CA GLU A 35 1.38 -17.87 -15.00
C GLU A 35 2.75 -17.55 -15.62
N GLN A 36 3.11 -16.27 -15.74
CA GLN A 36 4.43 -15.87 -16.22
C GLN A 36 5.55 -16.35 -15.30
N LEU A 37 5.40 -16.19 -13.98
CA LEU A 37 6.35 -16.66 -12.98
C LEU A 37 6.52 -18.19 -13.05
N ALA A 38 5.42 -18.94 -13.22
CA ALA A 38 5.45 -20.40 -13.34
C ALA A 38 6.16 -20.88 -14.63
N SER A 39 6.02 -20.13 -15.74
CA SER A 39 6.59 -20.51 -17.04
C SER A 39 8.05 -20.13 -17.24
N SER A 40 8.50 -19.02 -16.62
CA SER A 40 9.83 -18.44 -16.87
C SER A 40 10.85 -18.67 -15.75
N SER A 41 10.43 -19.21 -14.59
CA SER A 41 11.27 -19.34 -13.38
C SER A 41 12.10 -18.08 -13.12
N PRO A 42 11.47 -16.90 -13.01
CA PRO A 42 12.20 -15.65 -12.87
C PRO A 42 12.94 -15.62 -11.54
N ASN A 43 14.14 -15.05 -11.55
CA ASN A 43 14.96 -14.89 -10.34
C ASN A 43 14.47 -13.76 -9.43
N SER A 44 13.35 -13.10 -9.78
CA SER A 44 12.93 -11.88 -9.11
C SER A 44 11.45 -11.59 -9.38
N TRP A 45 10.69 -11.29 -8.32
CA TRP A 45 9.32 -10.77 -8.39
C TRP A 45 9.05 -9.76 -7.28
N TRP A 46 8.00 -8.97 -7.42
CA TRP A 46 7.60 -7.92 -6.52
C TRP A 46 6.21 -8.20 -5.94
N ALA A 47 6.07 -8.10 -4.62
CA ALA A 47 4.79 -8.12 -3.92
C ALA A 47 4.40 -6.72 -3.44
N ALA A 48 3.19 -6.25 -3.77
CA ALA A 48 2.61 -5.06 -3.18
C ALA A 48 1.55 -5.45 -2.14
N LEU A 49 1.71 -4.98 -0.91
CA LEU A 49 0.79 -5.22 0.21
C LEU A 49 0.21 -3.89 0.68
N GLY A 50 -0.97 -3.95 1.30
CA GLY A 50 -1.56 -2.75 1.88
C GLY A 50 -3.07 -2.71 1.84
N ASP A 51 -3.59 -1.50 1.75
CA ASP A 51 -5.02 -1.21 1.75
C ASP A 51 -5.52 -0.65 0.40
N SER A 52 -6.62 0.10 0.43
CA SER A 52 -7.21 0.75 -0.75
C SER A 52 -6.23 1.67 -1.50
N THR A 53 -5.25 2.24 -0.82
CA THR A 53 -4.24 3.08 -1.46
C THR A 53 -3.30 2.28 -2.35
N ALA A 54 -2.97 1.04 -1.97
CA ALA A 54 -2.15 0.15 -2.79
C ALA A 54 -2.95 -0.46 -3.98
N GLN A 55 -4.28 -0.48 -3.90
CA GLN A 55 -5.14 -0.76 -5.05
C GLN A 55 -5.30 0.45 -5.98
N GLY A 56 -4.93 1.64 -5.54
CA GLY A 56 -5.05 2.88 -6.30
C GLY A 56 -6.44 3.51 -6.24
N ILE A 57 -7.26 3.19 -5.21
CA ILE A 57 -8.58 3.80 -5.02
C ILE A 57 -8.44 5.32 -4.91
N GLY A 58 -9.21 6.05 -5.70
CA GLY A 58 -9.15 7.51 -5.80
C GLY A 58 -8.52 8.05 -7.09
N ALA A 59 -7.72 7.24 -7.80
CA ALA A 59 -7.27 7.56 -9.16
C ALA A 59 -8.34 7.15 -10.20
N SER A 60 -8.14 7.42 -11.49
CA SER A 60 -9.09 7.08 -12.55
C SER A 60 -8.99 5.61 -13.00
N SER A 61 -7.87 4.95 -12.70
CA SER A 61 -7.62 3.54 -12.97
C SER A 61 -6.61 2.96 -11.96
N PRO A 62 -6.49 1.64 -11.82
CA PRO A 62 -5.42 1.02 -11.02
C PRO A 62 -4.00 1.47 -11.43
N ASP A 63 -3.78 1.76 -12.71
CA ASP A 63 -2.50 2.27 -13.23
C ASP A 63 -2.20 3.70 -12.76
N GLY A 64 -3.22 4.49 -12.46
CA GLY A 64 -3.09 5.82 -11.84
C GLY A 64 -2.74 5.78 -10.37
N GLY A 65 -2.87 4.63 -9.69
CA GLY A 65 -2.41 4.40 -8.31
C GLY A 65 -0.88 4.33 -8.22
N TRP A 66 -0.31 4.50 -7.02
CA TRP A 66 1.15 4.49 -6.84
C TRP A 66 1.79 3.15 -7.23
N VAL A 67 1.13 2.02 -6.99
CA VAL A 67 1.61 0.70 -7.42
C VAL A 67 1.67 0.62 -8.94
N GLY A 68 0.59 1.02 -9.64
CA GLY A 68 0.54 1.03 -11.10
C GLY A 68 1.59 1.98 -11.72
N GLN A 69 1.71 3.20 -11.19
CA GLN A 69 2.71 4.16 -11.65
C GLN A 69 4.15 3.66 -11.43
N LEU A 70 4.41 3.01 -10.30
CA LEU A 70 5.73 2.42 -10.01
C LEU A 70 6.01 1.21 -10.92
N ALA A 71 5.00 0.39 -11.20
CA ALA A 71 5.10 -0.77 -12.09
C ALA A 71 5.31 -0.40 -13.57
N ALA A 72 4.94 0.81 -13.98
CA ALA A 72 5.16 1.30 -15.35
C ALA A 72 6.65 1.49 -15.70
N SER A 73 7.55 1.36 -14.73
CA SER A 73 9.00 1.40 -14.99
C SER A 73 9.52 0.02 -15.42
N ASP A 74 10.20 -0.05 -16.54
CA ASP A 74 10.83 -1.28 -17.07
C ASP A 74 11.89 -1.89 -16.14
N ARG A 75 12.26 -1.18 -15.08
CA ARG A 75 13.23 -1.64 -14.08
C ARG A 75 12.60 -2.50 -12.97
N ARG A 76 11.27 -2.60 -12.91
CA ARG A 76 10.59 -3.33 -11.83
C ARG A 76 10.34 -4.78 -12.22
N PRO A 77 10.52 -5.71 -11.28
CA PRO A 77 10.20 -7.11 -11.52
C PRO A 77 8.68 -7.35 -11.67
N PRO A 78 8.25 -8.52 -12.17
CA PRO A 78 6.84 -8.88 -12.25
C PRO A 78 6.12 -8.67 -10.92
N LEU A 79 4.94 -8.03 -10.96
CA LEU A 79 4.18 -7.59 -9.79
C LEU A 79 3.02 -8.52 -9.47
N ILE A 80 2.90 -8.91 -8.20
CA ILE A 80 1.67 -9.46 -7.60
C ILE A 80 1.18 -8.48 -6.53
N ASN A 81 -0.03 -7.94 -6.70
CA ASN A 81 -0.64 -7.03 -5.75
C ASN A 81 -1.61 -7.77 -4.81
N LEU A 82 -1.23 -7.93 -3.55
CA LEU A 82 -2.00 -8.65 -2.52
C LEU A 82 -2.84 -7.71 -1.65
N SER A 83 -2.85 -6.41 -1.93
CA SER A 83 -3.55 -5.42 -1.12
C SER A 83 -5.07 -5.61 -1.13
N VAL A 84 -5.73 -5.20 -0.04
CA VAL A 84 -7.17 -5.33 0.14
C VAL A 84 -7.76 -4.00 0.64
N SER A 85 -8.73 -3.45 -0.07
CA SER A 85 -9.40 -2.20 0.32
C SER A 85 -9.98 -2.28 1.72
N GLY A 86 -9.67 -1.28 2.55
CA GLY A 86 -10.13 -1.20 3.93
C GLY A 86 -9.32 -2.02 4.94
N ALA A 87 -8.30 -2.75 4.49
CA ALA A 87 -7.44 -3.55 5.37
C ALA A 87 -6.76 -2.69 6.44
N ARG A 88 -6.61 -3.28 7.61
CA ARG A 88 -5.80 -2.81 8.74
C ARG A 88 -4.51 -3.63 8.83
N THR A 89 -3.59 -3.22 9.69
CA THR A 89 -2.38 -3.99 9.95
C THR A 89 -2.67 -5.43 10.35
N THR A 90 -3.70 -5.67 11.17
CA THR A 90 -4.14 -7.02 11.56
C THR A 90 -4.66 -7.84 10.38
N ASP A 91 -5.33 -7.24 9.41
CA ASP A 91 -5.83 -7.93 8.22
C ASP A 91 -4.66 -8.28 7.28
N LEU A 92 -3.69 -7.38 7.14
CA LEU A 92 -2.46 -7.67 6.40
C LEU A 92 -1.72 -8.86 7.00
N ILE A 93 -1.56 -8.90 8.33
CA ILE A 93 -0.90 -9.99 9.03
C ILE A 93 -1.64 -11.33 8.85
N ARG A 94 -2.97 -11.30 8.90
CA ARG A 94 -3.79 -12.54 8.86
C ARG A 94 -4.02 -13.09 7.47
N GLU A 95 -4.03 -12.22 6.45
CA GLU A 95 -4.47 -12.57 5.10
C GLU A 95 -3.37 -12.38 4.05
N GLN A 96 -2.69 -11.22 4.06
CA GLN A 96 -1.73 -10.89 3.01
C GLN A 96 -0.37 -11.54 3.25
N LEU A 97 0.16 -11.53 4.48
CA LEU A 97 1.44 -12.19 4.79
C LEU A 97 1.40 -13.70 4.55
N PRO A 98 0.38 -14.47 4.95
CA PRO A 98 0.30 -15.89 4.60
C PRO A 98 0.28 -16.15 3.09
N ARG A 99 -0.41 -15.30 2.32
CA ARG A 99 -0.38 -15.39 0.85
C ARG A 99 1.00 -15.08 0.28
N LEU A 100 1.70 -14.07 0.83
CA LEU A 100 3.08 -13.75 0.46
C LEU A 100 4.01 -14.96 0.70
N VAL A 101 3.90 -15.59 1.87
CA VAL A 101 4.69 -16.79 2.22
C VAL A 101 4.41 -17.93 1.26
N ALA A 102 3.15 -18.25 1.00
CA ALA A 102 2.75 -19.32 0.08
C ALA A 102 3.27 -19.09 -1.35
N LEU A 103 3.22 -17.85 -1.84
CA LEU A 103 3.82 -17.49 -3.13
C LEU A 103 5.34 -17.63 -3.10
N GLY A 104 5.98 -17.25 -2.00
CA GLY A 104 7.42 -17.39 -1.80
C GLY A 104 7.88 -18.85 -1.77
N GLU A 105 7.10 -19.76 -1.19
CA GLU A 105 7.34 -21.20 -1.22
C GLU A 105 7.27 -21.75 -2.65
N HIS A 106 6.42 -21.17 -3.50
CA HIS A 106 6.22 -21.65 -4.87
C HIS A 106 7.20 -21.02 -5.88
N PHE A 107 7.48 -19.70 -5.78
CA PHE A 107 8.26 -18.93 -6.76
C PHE A 107 9.63 -18.47 -6.25
N GLY A 108 10.01 -18.81 -5.02
CA GLY A 108 11.13 -18.20 -4.31
C GLY A 108 10.75 -16.87 -3.65
N ALA A 109 11.59 -16.40 -2.73
CA ALA A 109 11.35 -15.17 -2.00
C ALA A 109 11.24 -13.96 -2.96
N PRO A 110 10.32 -13.01 -2.73
CA PRO A 110 10.25 -11.79 -3.53
C PRO A 110 11.52 -10.95 -3.35
N SER A 111 12.00 -10.36 -4.42
CA SER A 111 13.13 -9.43 -4.36
C SER A 111 12.73 -8.03 -3.86
N LEU A 112 11.44 -7.73 -3.90
CA LEU A 112 10.87 -6.47 -3.45
C LEU A 112 9.50 -6.72 -2.81
N VAL A 113 9.27 -6.13 -1.64
CA VAL A 113 7.96 -6.08 -0.98
C VAL A 113 7.65 -4.63 -0.62
N THR A 114 6.63 -4.04 -1.24
CA THR A 114 6.20 -2.67 -0.92
C THR A 114 4.94 -2.68 -0.08
N ILE A 115 4.87 -1.84 0.96
CA ILE A 115 3.79 -1.86 1.94
C ILE A 115 3.29 -0.45 2.24
N ALA A 116 1.98 -0.24 2.04
CA ALA A 116 1.28 0.96 2.49
C ALA A 116 0.07 0.55 3.33
N ILE A 117 0.18 0.63 4.66
CA ILE A 117 -0.85 0.13 5.61
C ILE A 117 -0.85 0.95 6.90
N GLY A 118 -1.98 0.97 7.61
CA GLY A 118 -2.12 1.57 8.94
C GLY A 118 -2.99 2.82 8.98
N ALA A 119 -3.34 3.40 7.83
CA ALA A 119 -4.28 4.53 7.78
C ALA A 119 -5.64 4.16 8.37
N ASN A 120 -6.18 3.00 8.03
CA ASN A 120 -7.44 2.50 8.58
C ASN A 120 -7.39 2.21 10.08
N ASP A 121 -6.23 1.90 10.64
CA ASP A 121 -6.03 1.69 12.07
C ASP A 121 -6.18 3.00 12.85
N ILE A 122 -5.56 4.08 12.37
CA ILE A 122 -5.59 5.37 13.07
C ILE A 122 -6.93 6.10 12.91
N PHE A 123 -7.64 5.92 11.78
CA PHE A 123 -8.91 6.60 11.54
C PHE A 123 -10.12 5.94 12.21
N ARG A 124 -10.14 4.61 12.34
CA ARG A 124 -11.33 3.90 12.83
C ARG A 124 -11.31 3.64 14.34
N SER A 125 -10.18 3.29 14.91
CA SER A 125 -10.08 2.93 16.32
C SER A 125 -8.59 2.84 16.70
N PRO A 126 -7.92 3.96 16.98
CA PRO A 126 -6.48 3.97 17.19
C PRO A 126 -6.09 3.17 18.45
N ASN A 127 -5.34 2.09 18.22
CA ASN A 127 -4.66 1.34 19.28
C ASN A 127 -3.17 1.33 18.96
N LEU A 128 -2.46 2.34 19.47
CA LEU A 128 -1.04 2.55 19.17
C LEU A 128 -0.13 1.46 19.72
N ILE A 129 -0.52 0.78 20.80
CA ILE A 129 0.25 -0.35 21.35
C ILE A 129 0.22 -1.52 20.37
N ARG A 130 -0.99 -1.89 19.92
CA ARG A 130 -1.15 -2.94 18.91
C ARG A 130 -0.46 -2.56 17.61
N LEU A 131 -0.68 -1.34 17.12
CA LEU A 131 -0.12 -0.87 15.86
C LEU A 131 1.42 -0.93 15.85
N ARG A 132 2.07 -0.65 16.99
CA ARG A 132 3.51 -0.83 17.16
C ARG A 132 3.93 -2.29 17.01
N SER A 133 3.23 -3.21 17.68
CA SER A 133 3.49 -4.64 17.57
C SER A 133 3.24 -5.17 16.16
N ASP A 134 2.17 -4.70 15.51
CA ASP A 134 1.84 -5.10 14.15
C ASP A 134 2.92 -4.64 13.14
N PHE A 135 3.41 -3.40 13.27
CA PHE A 135 4.51 -2.90 12.42
C PHE A 135 5.81 -3.69 12.63
N ASP A 136 6.12 -4.04 13.87
CA ASP A 136 7.30 -4.83 14.18
C ASP A 136 7.22 -6.22 13.53
N HIS A 137 6.08 -6.91 13.68
CA HIS A 137 5.85 -8.21 13.07
C HIS A 137 5.87 -8.15 11.51
N ILE A 138 5.23 -7.12 10.91
CA ILE A 138 5.25 -6.94 9.45
C ILE A 138 6.69 -6.73 8.97
N ALA A 139 7.45 -5.87 9.64
CA ALA A 139 8.83 -5.58 9.28
C ALA A 139 9.73 -6.81 9.42
N GLU A 140 9.56 -7.61 10.50
CA GLU A 140 10.25 -8.89 10.69
C GLU A 140 10.01 -9.85 9.53
N MET A 141 8.76 -9.99 9.11
CA MET A 141 8.37 -10.94 8.05
C MET A 141 8.90 -10.58 6.67
N VAL A 142 9.09 -9.29 6.37
CA VAL A 142 9.54 -8.87 5.03
C VAL A 142 11.03 -8.56 4.97
N GLY A 143 11.66 -8.21 6.08
CA GLY A 143 13.09 -7.97 6.20
C GLY A 143 13.66 -7.00 5.15
N PRO A 144 14.92 -7.20 4.71
CA PRO A 144 15.61 -6.28 3.78
C PRO A 144 14.96 -6.13 2.40
N SER A 145 14.11 -7.07 1.96
CA SER A 145 13.33 -6.91 0.73
C SER A 145 12.18 -5.91 0.86
N GLY A 146 11.85 -5.52 2.10
CA GLY A 146 10.73 -4.65 2.44
C GLY A 146 11.00 -3.17 2.20
N VAL A 147 9.96 -2.46 1.76
CA VAL A 147 9.86 -0.99 1.73
C VAL A 147 8.51 -0.59 2.31
N MET A 148 8.48 0.02 3.47
CA MET A 148 7.24 0.46 4.13
C MET A 148 7.05 1.97 3.98
N ALA A 149 5.86 2.39 3.57
CA ALA A 149 5.53 3.81 3.51
C ALA A 149 5.15 4.36 4.89
N THR A 150 5.64 5.55 5.22
CA THR A 150 5.10 6.29 6.38
C THR A 150 3.63 6.65 6.14
N LEU A 151 2.84 6.74 7.21
CA LEU A 151 1.45 7.19 7.13
C LEU A 151 1.40 8.67 6.74
N PRO A 152 0.45 9.07 5.87
CA PRO A 152 0.20 10.47 5.58
C PRO A 152 -0.07 11.23 6.88
N GLN A 153 0.61 12.34 7.07
CA GLN A 153 0.51 13.14 8.28
C GLN A 153 -0.20 14.45 7.98
N ALA A 154 -1.45 14.55 8.40
CA ALA A 154 -2.11 15.86 8.45
C ALA A 154 -1.40 16.76 9.47
N PRO A 155 -1.29 18.08 9.21
CA PRO A 155 -0.70 19.03 10.15
C PRO A 155 -1.33 18.89 11.55
N GLY A 156 -0.51 18.71 12.57
CA GLY A 156 -0.95 18.57 13.97
C GLY A 156 -1.46 17.18 14.39
N SER A 157 -1.43 16.18 13.53
CA SER A 157 -1.82 14.81 13.89
C SER A 157 -0.76 14.12 14.75
N LEU A 158 -0.92 14.17 16.08
CA LEU A 158 -0.05 13.47 17.02
C LEU A 158 -0.13 11.94 16.85
N ILE A 159 -1.30 11.41 16.49
CA ILE A 159 -1.51 9.96 16.31
C ILE A 159 -0.65 9.46 15.15
N ALA A 160 -0.70 10.13 14.00
CA ALA A 160 0.12 9.77 12.85
C ALA A 160 1.63 9.94 13.15
N LEU A 161 2.01 10.95 13.93
CA LEU A 161 3.40 11.15 14.37
C LEU A 161 3.91 9.96 15.20
N VAL A 162 3.13 9.53 16.20
CA VAL A 162 3.49 8.40 17.07
C VAL A 162 3.50 7.08 16.27
N ALA A 163 2.51 6.87 15.41
CA ALA A 163 2.45 5.69 14.54
C ALA A 163 3.66 5.63 13.60
N ASN A 164 4.03 6.74 12.97
CA ASN A 164 5.21 6.81 12.10
C ASN A 164 6.52 6.61 12.85
N ARG A 165 6.60 7.04 14.12
CA ARG A 165 7.76 6.74 14.95
C ARG A 165 7.89 5.24 15.23
N ALA A 166 6.78 4.57 15.54
CA ALA A 166 6.75 3.12 15.74
C ALA A 166 7.15 2.37 14.46
N LEU A 167 6.60 2.77 13.31
CA LEU A 167 6.91 2.20 12.00
C LEU A 167 8.42 2.32 11.68
N ARG A 168 9.01 3.51 11.85
CA ARG A 168 10.45 3.71 11.61
C ARG A 168 11.32 2.90 12.58
N SER A 169 10.89 2.74 13.84
CA SER A 169 11.60 1.90 14.80
C SER A 169 11.61 0.43 14.38
N ALA A 170 10.46 -0.11 13.98
CA ALA A 170 10.34 -1.46 13.45
C ALA A 170 11.19 -1.67 12.19
N ALA A 171 11.08 -0.75 11.24
CA ALA A 171 11.85 -0.80 10.01
C ALA A 171 13.36 -0.80 10.24
N ALA A 172 13.85 0.03 11.17
CA ALA A 172 15.27 0.07 11.54
C ALA A 172 15.75 -1.22 12.21
N THR A 173 14.88 -1.86 13.04
CA THR A 173 15.22 -3.12 13.71
C THR A 173 15.38 -4.28 12.72
N HIS A 174 14.56 -4.32 11.66
CA HIS A 174 14.49 -5.42 10.71
C HIS A 174 15.06 -5.09 9.32
N GLU A 175 15.85 -4.01 9.21
CA GLU A 175 16.53 -3.57 7.98
C GLU A 175 15.57 -3.27 6.81
N VAL A 176 14.32 -2.90 7.11
CA VAL A 176 13.32 -2.49 6.13
C VAL A 176 13.55 -1.05 5.71
N ARG A 177 13.47 -0.77 4.42
CA ARG A 177 13.58 0.61 3.88
C ARG A 177 12.30 1.39 4.11
N ILE A 178 12.39 2.72 4.20
CA ILE A 178 11.24 3.60 4.43
C ILE A 178 11.00 4.51 3.23
N ALA A 179 9.80 4.43 2.66
CA ALA A 179 9.27 5.42 1.74
C ALA A 179 8.64 6.58 2.55
N GLU A 180 9.37 7.69 2.66
CA GLU A 180 8.98 8.86 3.46
C GLU A 180 7.98 9.73 2.70
N LEU A 181 6.68 9.45 2.80
CA LEU A 181 5.64 10.17 2.06
C LEU A 181 5.69 11.68 2.27
N SER A 182 5.93 12.13 3.50
CA SER A 182 5.96 13.56 3.83
C SER A 182 7.02 14.35 3.09
N ARG A 183 8.08 13.72 2.62
CA ARG A 183 9.16 14.39 1.85
C ARG A 183 8.79 14.58 0.37
N HIS A 184 7.84 13.82 -0.13
CA HIS A 184 7.44 13.80 -1.54
C HIS A 184 6.10 14.49 -1.79
N LEU A 185 5.26 14.64 -0.75
CA LEU A 185 3.98 15.35 -0.88
C LEU A 185 4.18 16.80 -1.31
N GLN A 186 3.59 17.17 -2.44
CA GLN A 186 3.73 18.51 -3.03
C GLN A 186 2.47 19.38 -2.80
N PRO A 187 2.63 20.67 -2.44
CA PRO A 187 1.50 21.58 -2.39
C PRO A 187 1.02 21.92 -3.83
N PRO A 188 -0.23 22.33 -4.01
CA PRO A 188 -1.29 22.40 -3.00
C PRO A 188 -1.93 21.02 -2.76
N TYR A 189 -1.93 20.55 -1.53
CA TYR A 189 -2.38 19.20 -1.15
C TYR A 189 -3.81 18.88 -1.57
N ARG A 190 -4.72 19.89 -1.60
CA ARG A 190 -6.10 19.70 -2.04
C ARG A 190 -6.22 19.20 -3.49
N LYS A 191 -5.27 19.52 -4.37
CA LYS A 191 -5.26 19.04 -5.76
C LYS A 191 -4.77 17.58 -5.88
N ARG A 192 -4.33 16.98 -4.78
CA ARG A 192 -3.77 15.63 -4.71
C ARG A 192 -4.69 14.62 -4.02
N ILE A 193 -5.88 15.08 -3.62
CA ILE A 193 -6.90 14.28 -2.96
C ILE A 193 -8.07 14.07 -3.91
N ALA A 194 -8.62 12.86 -3.92
CA ALA A 194 -9.80 12.50 -4.68
C ALA A 194 -11.07 13.15 -4.12
N GLU A 195 -12.18 12.98 -4.82
CA GLU A 195 -13.47 13.62 -4.50
C GLU A 195 -14.05 13.19 -3.14
N ASP A 196 -13.62 12.07 -2.57
CA ASP A 196 -14.03 11.63 -1.24
C ASP A 196 -13.33 12.37 -0.09
N GLY A 197 -12.36 13.21 -0.40
CA GLY A 197 -11.59 13.98 0.57
C GLY A 197 -10.62 13.14 1.42
N PHE A 198 -10.39 11.88 1.04
CA PHE A 198 -9.59 10.94 1.82
C PHE A 198 -8.48 10.28 1.02
N HIS A 199 -8.81 9.62 -0.10
CA HIS A 199 -7.83 8.94 -0.93
C HIS A 199 -7.02 9.94 -1.77
N PRO A 200 -5.74 9.66 -2.06
CA PRO A 200 -5.01 10.39 -3.09
C PRO A 200 -5.69 10.20 -4.46
N ASN A 201 -5.61 11.21 -5.31
CA ASN A 201 -5.84 11.07 -6.73
C ASN A 201 -4.53 10.72 -7.46
N GLU A 202 -4.53 10.66 -8.79
CA GLU A 202 -3.35 10.34 -9.59
C GLU A 202 -2.13 11.21 -9.29
N LEU A 203 -2.31 12.52 -9.06
CA LEU A 203 -1.22 13.42 -8.70
C LEU A 203 -0.68 13.13 -7.28
N GLY A 204 -1.57 12.79 -6.35
CA GLY A 204 -1.17 12.37 -5.02
C GLY A 204 -0.43 11.03 -5.04
N TYR A 205 -0.88 10.12 -5.88
CA TYR A 205 -0.21 8.83 -6.07
C TYR A 205 1.12 8.94 -6.80
N ALA A 206 1.31 9.96 -7.66
CA ALA A 206 2.63 10.23 -8.23
C ALA A 206 3.65 10.64 -7.16
N ASP A 207 3.24 11.41 -6.16
CA ASP A 207 4.10 11.73 -5.01
C ASP A 207 4.47 10.46 -4.22
N TRP A 208 3.51 9.54 -4.02
CA TRP A 208 3.75 8.26 -3.34
C TRP A 208 4.68 7.35 -4.15
N ALA A 209 4.44 7.22 -5.45
CA ALA A 209 5.31 6.45 -6.34
C ALA A 209 6.75 6.97 -6.31
N ALA A 210 6.94 8.30 -6.29
CA ALA A 210 8.27 8.91 -6.17
C ALA A 210 8.92 8.60 -4.81
N ALA A 211 8.14 8.55 -3.71
CA ALA A 211 8.65 8.18 -2.39
C ALA A 211 9.12 6.72 -2.35
N PHE A 212 8.34 5.80 -2.93
CA PHE A 212 8.73 4.40 -3.05
C PHE A 212 9.94 4.22 -3.97
N ALA A 213 9.96 4.87 -5.14
CA ALA A 213 11.10 4.81 -6.05
C ALA A 213 12.39 5.27 -5.37
N GLY A 214 12.37 6.41 -4.67
CA GLY A 214 13.53 6.91 -3.93
C GLY A 214 13.99 6.05 -2.76
N ALA A 215 13.16 5.12 -2.27
CA ALA A 215 13.52 4.15 -1.24
C ALA A 215 14.00 2.82 -1.82
N ILE A 216 13.64 2.50 -3.08
CA ILE A 216 14.01 1.26 -3.76
C ILE A 216 15.36 1.41 -4.46
N ASP A 217 15.57 2.52 -5.16
CA ASP A 217 16.77 2.84 -5.97
C ASP A 217 17.90 3.37 -5.12
#